data_4e30cace084891c84c3adb1fb0ec6dbc
#
_entry.id   4e30cace084891c84c3adb1fb0ec6dbc
#
_cell.length_a   1.000
_cell.length_b   1.000
_cell.length_c   1.000
_cell.angle_alpha   90.00
_cell.angle_beta   90.00
_cell.angle_gamma   90.00
#
_symmetry.space_group_name_H-M   'P 1'
#
loop_
_entity.id
_entity.type
_entity.pdbx_description
1 polymer ?
#
loop_
_entity_poly.entity_id
_entity_poly.type
_entity_poly.pdbx_seq_one_letter_code
_entity_poly.pdbx_strand_id
1 'polypeptide(L)'
;MTQPRSSRLFNRPLPSGYRDELRTMLAAEPQKPAPREGSILFFRLGLLRLALPVQFVYAISPVLHVARIPHRSGTVLLGLAAFRGEILPCCSIARLLDVTQEQTGAARMLILQESPGRLWAAPVDAVVGISMSPGCVFSQFAPLAAQWLSGSYANGEDIFHRLDPAHLFRQINLATA
;
A
#
# COMPACT_ATOMS: atom_id res chain seq x y z
N MET A 1 33.84 10.71 -45.71
CA MET A 1 33.57 10.72 -44.29
C MET A 1 32.08 10.65 -44.07
N THR A 2 31.56 9.47 -43.76
CA THR A 2 30.14 9.19 -43.65
C THR A 2 29.70 9.41 -42.19
N GLN A 3 28.88 10.43 -41.94
CA GLN A 3 28.35 10.67 -40.58
C GLN A 3 27.45 9.51 -40.11
N PRO A 4 27.53 9.10 -38.84
CA PRO A 4 26.76 8.00 -38.33
C PRO A 4 25.25 8.28 -38.37
N ARG A 5 24.48 7.31 -38.80
CA ARG A 5 23.00 7.36 -38.95
C ARG A 5 22.22 7.74 -37.67
N SER A 6 22.85 7.62 -36.51
CA SER A 6 22.24 7.92 -35.19
C SER A 6 22.00 9.44 -34.96
N SER A 7 22.82 10.33 -35.56
CA SER A 7 22.67 11.77 -35.36
C SER A 7 21.46 12.38 -36.08
N ARG A 8 20.88 11.68 -37.05
CA ARG A 8 19.69 12.18 -37.79
C ARG A 8 18.38 12.00 -37.01
N LEU A 9 18.33 11.12 -36.04
CA LEU A 9 17.14 10.86 -35.22
C LEU A 9 16.93 11.95 -34.17
N PHE A 10 18.02 12.52 -33.62
CA PHE A 10 17.94 13.56 -32.60
C PHE A 10 17.72 14.96 -33.13
N ASN A 11 17.96 15.20 -34.42
CA ASN A 11 17.82 16.52 -35.07
C ASN A 11 16.52 16.66 -35.89
N ARG A 12 15.55 15.76 -35.71
CA ARG A 12 14.27 15.87 -36.40
C ARG A 12 13.43 16.97 -35.71
N PRO A 13 12.97 18.00 -36.46
CA PRO A 13 12.12 19.02 -35.85
C PRO A 13 10.83 18.35 -35.32
N LEU A 14 10.46 18.68 -34.11
CA LEU A 14 9.24 18.19 -33.48
C LEU A 14 8.04 18.76 -34.27
N PRO A 15 6.96 17.97 -34.48
CA PRO A 15 5.72 18.47 -35.06
C PRO A 15 5.22 19.72 -34.34
N SER A 16 4.66 20.65 -35.09
CA SER A 16 4.01 21.85 -34.50
C SER A 16 2.89 21.40 -33.57
N GLY A 17 2.90 21.87 -32.32
CA GLY A 17 1.91 21.48 -31.29
C GLY A 17 2.33 20.35 -30.38
N TYR A 18 3.36 19.55 -30.72
CA TYR A 18 3.81 18.41 -29.88
C TYR A 18 4.21 18.83 -28.45
N ARG A 19 4.80 20.01 -28.28
CA ARG A 19 5.16 20.54 -26.95
C ARG A 19 3.94 20.88 -26.10
N ASP A 20 2.89 21.37 -26.72
CA ASP A 20 1.65 21.74 -26.01
C ASP A 20 0.83 20.51 -25.68
N GLU A 21 0.80 19.51 -26.58
CA GLU A 21 0.22 18.19 -26.29
C GLU A 21 0.94 17.49 -25.14
N LEU A 22 2.29 17.49 -25.15
CA LEU A 22 3.09 16.94 -24.06
C LEU A 22 2.86 17.68 -22.75
N ARG A 23 2.79 19.01 -22.76
CA ARG A 23 2.45 19.80 -21.57
C ARG A 23 1.08 19.46 -21.04
N THR A 24 0.09 19.31 -21.89
CA THR A 24 -1.28 18.94 -21.50
C THR A 24 -1.32 17.52 -20.94
N MET A 25 -0.61 16.57 -21.55
CA MET A 25 -0.50 15.19 -21.03
C MET A 25 0.23 15.11 -19.72
N LEU A 26 1.31 15.90 -19.51
CA LEU A 26 2.09 15.92 -18.27
C LEU A 26 1.40 16.73 -17.16
N ALA A 27 0.58 17.72 -17.53
CA ALA A 27 -0.21 18.50 -16.57
C ALA A 27 -1.53 17.79 -16.20
N ALA A 28 -1.98 16.81 -16.97
CA ALA A 28 -3.09 15.97 -16.57
C ALA A 28 -2.66 15.16 -15.35
N GLU A 29 -3.27 15.41 -14.20
CA GLU A 29 -3.10 14.53 -13.04
C GLU A 29 -3.40 13.10 -13.49
N PRO A 30 -2.50 12.14 -13.18
CA PRO A 30 -2.75 10.75 -13.50
C PRO A 30 -4.08 10.35 -12.85
N GLN A 31 -5.11 10.16 -13.66
CA GLN A 31 -6.40 9.68 -13.16
C GLN A 31 -6.14 8.35 -12.48
N LYS A 32 -6.15 8.38 -11.14
CA LYS A 32 -6.09 7.16 -10.35
C LYS A 32 -7.33 6.34 -10.74
N PRO A 33 -7.17 5.16 -11.36
CA PRO A 33 -8.34 4.35 -11.70
C PRO A 33 -9.15 4.15 -10.43
N ALA A 34 -10.44 4.47 -10.49
CA ALA A 34 -11.33 4.30 -9.36
C ALA A 34 -11.19 2.87 -8.83
N PRO A 35 -11.01 2.65 -7.51
CA PRO A 35 -10.96 1.32 -6.96
C PRO A 35 -12.23 0.60 -7.39
N ARG A 36 -12.08 -0.50 -8.10
CA ARG A 36 -13.24 -1.33 -8.46
C ARG A 36 -13.81 -1.87 -7.16
N GLU A 37 -15.07 -1.54 -6.86
CA GLU A 37 -15.76 -2.04 -5.68
C GLU A 37 -15.63 -3.56 -5.62
N GLY A 38 -15.26 -4.09 -4.44
CA GLY A 38 -15.06 -5.51 -4.22
C GLY A 38 -13.65 -6.05 -4.44
N SER A 39 -12.69 -5.23 -4.87
CA SER A 39 -11.29 -5.68 -4.98
C SER A 39 -10.63 -5.81 -3.62
N ILE A 40 -9.91 -6.90 -3.41
CA ILE A 40 -9.22 -7.24 -2.16
C ILE A 40 -7.72 -7.34 -2.43
N LEU A 41 -6.92 -6.68 -1.61
CA LEU A 41 -5.48 -6.82 -1.56
C LEU A 41 -5.10 -7.94 -0.60
N PHE A 42 -4.28 -8.87 -1.06
CA PHE A 42 -3.68 -9.95 -0.26
C PHE A 42 -2.23 -9.65 0.04
N PHE A 43 -1.82 -9.77 1.30
CA PHE A 43 -0.46 -9.51 1.74
C PHE A 43 -0.08 -10.38 2.93
N ARG A 44 1.21 -10.41 3.27
CA ARG A 44 1.76 -11.19 4.38
C ARG A 44 2.48 -10.33 5.39
N LEU A 45 2.33 -10.71 6.66
CA LEU A 45 3.06 -10.21 7.81
C LEU A 45 3.58 -11.41 8.61
N GLY A 46 4.84 -11.75 8.47
CA GLY A 46 5.39 -13.01 8.98
C GLY A 46 4.63 -14.21 8.42
N LEU A 47 4.08 -15.01 9.30
CA LEU A 47 3.26 -16.17 8.95
C LEU A 47 1.79 -15.82 8.68
N LEU A 48 1.37 -14.61 9.03
CA LEU A 48 -0.01 -14.19 8.81
C LEU A 48 -0.26 -13.83 7.35
N ARG A 49 -1.34 -14.38 6.81
CA ARG A 49 -1.89 -14.05 5.50
C ARG A 49 -3.10 -13.15 5.71
N LEU A 50 -3.00 -11.92 5.27
CA LEU A 50 -3.97 -10.87 5.54
C LEU A 50 -4.58 -10.35 4.24
N ALA A 51 -5.81 -9.87 4.36
CA ALA A 51 -6.56 -9.28 3.26
C ALA A 51 -7.15 -7.94 3.69
N LEU A 52 -7.14 -6.98 2.78
CA LEU A 52 -7.71 -5.65 3.01
C LEU A 52 -8.42 -5.17 1.74
N PRO A 53 -9.63 -4.55 1.85
CA PRO A 53 -10.28 -3.96 0.69
C PRO A 53 -9.42 -2.86 0.06
N VAL A 54 -9.27 -2.89 -1.27
CA VAL A 54 -8.37 -2.00 -2.02
C VAL A 54 -8.74 -0.53 -1.86
N GLN A 55 -10.00 -0.21 -1.58
CA GLN A 55 -10.44 1.16 -1.32
C GLN A 55 -9.69 1.85 -0.16
N PHE A 56 -9.15 1.07 0.80
CA PHE A 56 -8.35 1.55 1.92
C PHE A 56 -6.84 1.57 1.63
N VAL A 57 -6.43 1.19 0.42
CA VAL A 57 -5.04 1.16 -0.01
C VAL A 57 -4.81 2.27 -1.02
N TYR A 58 -4.09 3.31 -0.62
CA TYR A 58 -3.74 4.43 -1.50
C TYR A 58 -2.67 4.04 -2.51
N ALA A 59 -1.63 3.34 -2.05
CA ALA A 59 -0.52 2.91 -2.89
C ALA A 59 0.25 1.75 -2.26
N ILE A 60 1.06 1.08 -3.08
CA ILE A 60 2.07 0.11 -2.66
C ILE A 60 3.43 0.67 -3.12
N SER A 61 4.39 0.73 -2.22
CA SER A 61 5.72 1.29 -2.45
C SER A 61 6.81 0.29 -2.08
N PRO A 62 8.03 0.41 -2.61
CA PRO A 62 9.20 -0.15 -1.96
C PRO A 62 9.30 0.33 -0.51
N VAL A 63 10.10 -0.34 0.29
CA VAL A 63 10.33 0.07 1.69
C VAL A 63 10.87 1.49 1.74
N LEU A 64 10.20 2.34 2.51
CA LEU A 64 10.61 3.73 2.73
C LEU A 64 11.50 3.81 3.97
N HIS A 65 12.41 4.78 3.97
CA HIS A 65 13.14 5.12 5.18
C HIS A 65 12.18 5.68 6.24
N VAL A 66 12.24 5.13 7.45
CA VAL A 66 11.40 5.58 8.57
C VAL A 66 12.28 6.32 9.58
N ALA A 67 12.05 7.62 9.71
CA ALA A 67 12.69 8.46 10.71
C ALA A 67 11.96 8.34 12.04
N ARG A 68 12.66 7.92 13.10
CA ARG A 68 12.09 7.82 14.45
C ARG A 68 11.81 9.20 15.03
N ILE A 69 10.68 9.34 15.73
CA ILE A 69 10.34 10.54 16.47
C ILE A 69 10.84 10.34 17.92
N PRO A 70 11.76 11.17 18.44
CA PRO A 70 12.18 11.08 19.84
C PRO A 70 10.97 11.18 20.78
N HIS A 71 10.94 10.32 21.79
CA HIS A 71 9.91 10.24 22.85
C HIS A 71 8.48 9.92 22.38
N ARG A 72 8.22 9.80 21.05
CA ARG A 72 6.91 9.47 20.50
C ARG A 72 6.88 8.17 19.68
N SER A 73 8.03 7.70 19.16
CA SER A 73 8.09 6.40 18.51
C SER A 73 7.95 5.30 19.55
N GLY A 74 6.85 4.58 19.50
CA GLY A 74 6.52 3.48 20.40
C GLY A 74 6.58 2.13 19.70
N THR A 75 5.87 1.17 20.28
CA THR A 75 5.77 -0.16 19.69
C THR A 75 5.01 -0.17 18.38
N VAL A 76 3.94 0.61 18.27
CA VAL A 76 3.05 0.69 17.11
C VAL A 76 3.49 1.79 16.15
N LEU A 77 3.68 3.03 16.64
CA LEU A 77 4.20 4.14 15.83
C LEU A 77 5.70 3.99 15.65
N LEU A 78 6.12 3.56 14.46
CA LEU A 78 7.53 3.39 14.13
C LEU A 78 8.26 4.71 13.91
N GLY A 79 7.58 5.73 13.41
CA GLY A 79 8.14 7.03 13.08
C GLY A 79 7.41 7.69 11.91
N LEU A 80 8.16 8.46 11.12
CA LEU A 80 7.67 9.16 9.94
C LEU A 80 8.37 8.64 8.68
N ALA A 81 7.63 8.51 7.59
CA ALA A 81 8.15 8.11 6.28
C ALA A 81 7.80 9.18 5.24
N ALA A 82 8.72 9.47 4.34
CA ALA A 82 8.49 10.39 3.23
C ALA A 82 7.95 9.60 2.02
N PHE A 83 6.78 10.00 1.51
CA PHE A 83 6.16 9.41 0.35
C PHE A 83 5.64 10.49 -0.60
N ARG A 84 6.17 10.57 -1.82
CA ARG A 84 5.78 11.54 -2.87
C ARG A 84 5.75 13.00 -2.40
N GLY A 85 6.71 13.39 -1.54
CA GLY A 85 6.80 14.76 -1.02
C GLY A 85 5.95 15.03 0.23
N GLU A 86 5.15 14.09 0.67
CA GLU A 86 4.39 14.14 1.92
C GLU A 86 5.08 13.35 3.03
N ILE A 87 4.91 13.79 4.27
CA ILE A 87 5.41 13.09 5.45
C ILE A 87 4.24 12.35 6.08
N LEU A 88 4.34 11.01 6.12
CA LEU A 88 3.29 10.14 6.63
C LEU A 88 3.75 9.46 7.92
N PRO A 89 2.87 9.31 8.92
CA PRO A 89 3.14 8.47 10.06
C PRO A 89 3.23 7.00 9.63
N CYS A 90 4.24 6.30 10.14
CA CYS A 90 4.50 4.90 9.84
C CYS A 90 4.16 4.02 11.05
N CYS A 91 3.23 3.08 10.85
CA CYS A 91 2.70 2.22 11.90
C CYS A 91 2.94 0.74 11.59
N SER A 92 3.24 -0.05 12.62
CA SER A 92 3.39 -1.50 12.52
C SER A 92 2.04 -2.19 12.74
N ILE A 93 1.46 -2.73 11.68
CA ILE A 93 0.25 -3.59 11.78
C ILE A 93 0.58 -4.88 12.57
N ALA A 94 1.78 -5.43 12.41
CA ALA A 94 2.20 -6.61 13.14
C ALA A 94 2.15 -6.40 14.66
N ARG A 95 2.62 -5.24 15.12
CA ARG A 95 2.57 -4.87 16.53
C ARG A 95 1.17 -4.59 17.05
N LEU A 96 0.31 -4.05 16.20
CA LEU A 96 -1.11 -3.88 16.51
C LEU A 96 -1.82 -5.22 16.72
N LEU A 97 -1.45 -6.22 15.91
CA LEU A 97 -2.03 -7.56 15.99
C LEU A 97 -1.36 -8.46 17.05
N ASP A 98 -0.38 -7.91 17.79
CA ASP A 98 0.44 -8.65 18.77
C ASP A 98 1.12 -9.89 18.16
N VAL A 99 1.52 -9.76 16.90
CA VAL A 99 2.25 -10.80 16.18
C VAL A 99 3.73 -10.64 16.43
N THR A 100 4.31 -11.64 17.04
CA THR A 100 5.77 -11.74 17.17
C THR A 100 6.33 -12.01 15.78
N GLN A 101 6.81 -10.97 15.13
CA GLN A 101 7.46 -11.07 13.84
C GLN A 101 8.90 -11.56 14.08
N GLU A 102 9.18 -12.77 13.65
CA GLU A 102 10.53 -13.05 13.19
C GLU A 102 10.74 -12.15 11.98
N GLN A 103 11.66 -11.18 12.12
CA GLN A 103 11.88 -10.14 11.11
C GLN A 103 12.50 -10.73 9.84
N THR A 104 11.69 -11.33 9.02
CA THR A 104 11.97 -11.35 7.59
C THR A 104 11.71 -9.93 7.11
N GLY A 105 12.77 -9.17 6.87
CA GLY A 105 12.72 -7.73 6.65
C GLY A 105 11.58 -7.30 5.73
N ALA A 106 10.86 -6.26 6.11
CA ALA A 106 9.77 -5.72 5.29
C ALA A 106 10.24 -5.49 3.85
N ALA A 107 9.52 -6.06 2.88
CA ALA A 107 9.87 -5.93 1.47
C ALA A 107 9.03 -4.88 0.74
N ARG A 108 7.91 -4.45 1.33
CA ARG A 108 7.00 -3.45 0.78
C ARG A 108 6.44 -2.54 1.86
N MET A 109 5.98 -1.37 1.43
CA MET A 109 5.25 -0.41 2.26
C MET A 109 3.85 -0.25 1.67
N LEU A 110 2.82 -0.52 2.47
CA LEU A 110 1.46 -0.15 2.14
C LEU A 110 1.21 1.29 2.58
N ILE A 111 0.68 2.09 1.68
CA ILE A 111 0.16 3.41 2.02
C ILE A 111 -1.35 3.25 2.15
N LEU A 112 -1.82 3.33 3.38
CA LEU A 112 -3.22 3.14 3.74
C LEU A 112 -3.93 4.49 3.75
N GLN A 113 -5.20 4.50 3.38
CA GLN A 113 -6.05 5.69 3.39
C GLN A 113 -7.29 5.43 4.23
N GLU A 114 -7.43 6.13 5.34
CA GLU A 114 -8.63 6.11 6.19
C GLU A 114 -9.75 6.96 5.58
N SER A 115 -9.38 8.16 5.17
CA SER A 115 -10.24 9.15 4.52
C SER A 115 -9.39 10.01 3.58
N PRO A 116 -9.99 10.80 2.67
CA PRO A 116 -9.24 11.72 1.82
C PRO A 116 -8.28 12.60 2.63
N GLY A 117 -6.98 12.55 2.27
CA GLY A 117 -5.92 13.30 2.93
C GLY A 117 -5.38 12.69 4.24
N ARG A 118 -5.93 11.59 4.74
CA ARG A 118 -5.43 10.91 5.95
C ARG A 118 -4.75 9.61 5.58
N LEU A 119 -3.44 9.67 5.43
CA LEU A 119 -2.61 8.57 4.97
C LEU A 119 -1.71 8.04 6.08
N TRP A 120 -1.44 6.74 6.01
CA TRP A 120 -0.58 6.00 6.93
C TRP A 120 0.36 5.09 6.15
N ALA A 121 1.62 5.01 6.54
CA ALA A 121 2.54 4.04 5.99
C ALA A 121 2.57 2.80 6.90
N ALA A 122 2.55 1.61 6.32
CA ALA A 122 2.61 0.35 7.05
C ALA A 122 3.55 -0.63 6.34
N PRO A 123 4.67 -1.05 6.98
CA PRO A 123 5.57 -2.03 6.41
C PRO A 123 4.93 -3.42 6.42
N VAL A 124 5.10 -4.16 5.32
CA VAL A 124 4.65 -5.54 5.15
C VAL A 124 5.74 -6.39 4.49
N ASP A 125 5.73 -7.70 4.74
CA ASP A 125 6.78 -8.57 4.23
C ASP A 125 6.60 -8.85 2.74
N ALA A 126 5.36 -9.09 2.30
CA ALA A 126 5.07 -9.30 0.89
C ALA A 126 3.65 -8.87 0.52
N VAL A 127 3.50 -8.38 -0.69
CA VAL A 127 2.20 -8.23 -1.34
C VAL A 127 2.04 -9.41 -2.29
N VAL A 128 0.98 -10.18 -2.08
CA VAL A 128 0.69 -11.38 -2.88
C VAL A 128 -0.01 -10.99 -4.18
N GLY A 129 -1.00 -10.10 -4.10
CA GLY A 129 -1.73 -9.65 -5.26
C GLY A 129 -3.06 -9.00 -4.91
N ILE A 130 -3.79 -8.63 -5.96
CA ILE A 130 -5.16 -8.11 -5.86
C ILE A 130 -6.08 -9.08 -6.61
N SER A 131 -7.16 -9.48 -5.96
CA SER A 131 -8.21 -10.26 -6.61
C SER A 131 -9.54 -9.54 -6.57
N MET A 132 -10.30 -9.66 -7.64
CA MET A 132 -11.71 -9.28 -7.69
C MET A 132 -12.52 -10.51 -7.31
N SER A 133 -13.39 -10.38 -6.38
CA SER A 133 -14.01 -11.38 -5.55
C SER A 133 -15.05 -12.38 -6.13
N PRO A 134 -15.07 -12.93 -7.31
CA PRO A 134 -16.05 -14.04 -7.54
C PRO A 134 -15.60 -15.44 -7.06
N GLY A 135 -14.37 -15.60 -6.58
CA GLY A 135 -13.86 -16.92 -6.15
C GLY A 135 -13.45 -17.02 -4.68
N CYS A 136 -13.50 -15.93 -3.93
CA CYS A 136 -13.15 -15.95 -2.51
C CYS A 136 -14.38 -16.34 -1.67
N VAL A 137 -14.31 -17.48 -1.00
CA VAL A 137 -15.34 -17.87 -0.03
C VAL A 137 -15.09 -17.06 1.25
N PHE A 138 -16.03 -16.16 1.55
CA PHE A 138 -16.00 -15.46 2.82
C PHE A 138 -16.37 -16.42 3.95
N SER A 139 -15.43 -16.75 4.80
CA SER A 139 -15.66 -17.54 6.01
C SER A 139 -15.65 -16.63 7.23
N GLN A 140 -16.64 -16.77 8.08
CA GLN A 140 -16.72 -16.03 9.35
C GLN A 140 -15.79 -16.60 10.44
N PHE A 141 -15.15 -17.75 10.19
CA PHE A 141 -14.24 -18.35 11.15
C PHE A 141 -12.84 -17.72 11.07
N ALA A 142 -12.57 -16.82 11.99
CA ALA A 142 -11.25 -16.27 12.22
C ALA A 142 -10.68 -16.83 13.54
N PRO A 143 -9.67 -17.70 13.53
CA PRO A 143 -9.14 -18.30 14.75
C PRO A 143 -8.28 -17.33 15.57
N LEU A 144 -7.90 -16.18 15.04
CA LEU A 144 -7.02 -15.20 15.71
C LEU A 144 -7.76 -13.89 15.97
N ALA A 145 -7.83 -13.51 17.25
CA ALA A 145 -8.29 -12.22 17.76
C ALA A 145 -9.52 -11.67 17.01
N ALA A 146 -10.71 -12.20 17.29
CA ALA A 146 -11.99 -11.90 16.65
C ALA A 146 -12.33 -10.39 16.48
N GLN A 147 -11.67 -9.52 17.23
CA GLN A 147 -11.84 -8.07 17.16
C GLN A 147 -11.15 -7.40 15.95
N TRP A 148 -10.12 -8.04 15.36
CA TRP A 148 -9.34 -7.49 14.26
C TRP A 148 -9.79 -7.98 12.89
N LEU A 149 -10.50 -9.11 12.88
CA LEU A 149 -10.78 -9.85 11.68
C LEU A 149 -12.29 -9.90 11.45
N SER A 150 -12.70 -9.50 10.26
CA SER A 150 -14.11 -9.52 9.85
C SER A 150 -14.48 -10.74 9.01
N GLY A 151 -13.54 -11.70 8.83
CA GLY A 151 -13.75 -12.91 8.06
C GLY A 151 -12.48 -13.46 7.44
N SER A 152 -12.60 -14.39 6.51
CA SER A 152 -11.49 -14.99 5.79
C SER A 152 -11.84 -15.21 4.32
N TYR A 153 -10.82 -15.15 3.46
CA TYR A 153 -10.91 -15.49 2.05
C TYR A 153 -10.07 -16.73 1.77
N ALA A 154 -10.61 -17.68 1.04
CA ALA A 154 -9.83 -18.77 0.46
C ALA A 154 -9.35 -18.33 -0.94
N ASN A 155 -8.04 -18.41 -1.19
CA ASN A 155 -7.43 -18.16 -2.49
C ASN A 155 -6.55 -19.36 -2.85
N GLY A 156 -7.11 -20.30 -3.58
CA GLY A 156 -6.52 -21.62 -3.77
C GLY A 156 -6.43 -22.37 -2.43
N GLU A 157 -5.24 -22.87 -2.09
CA GLU A 157 -4.98 -23.56 -0.82
C GLU A 157 -4.72 -22.59 0.35
N ASP A 158 -4.56 -21.30 0.06
CA ASP A 158 -4.20 -20.28 1.03
C ASP A 158 -5.45 -19.61 1.64
N ILE A 159 -5.46 -19.49 2.96
CA ILE A 159 -6.50 -18.75 3.70
C ILE A 159 -5.91 -17.39 4.11
N PHE A 160 -6.59 -16.31 3.71
CA PHE A 160 -6.27 -14.94 4.07
C PHE A 160 -7.32 -14.37 5.02
N HIS A 161 -6.89 -13.84 6.14
CA HIS A 161 -7.78 -13.23 7.13
C HIS A 161 -8.07 -11.78 6.77
N ARG A 162 -9.34 -11.43 6.65
CA ARG A 162 -9.77 -10.07 6.33
C ARG A 162 -9.67 -9.18 7.57
N LEU A 163 -8.82 -8.16 7.49
CA LEU A 163 -8.78 -7.10 8.49
C LEU A 163 -10.06 -6.26 8.44
N ASP A 164 -10.56 -5.89 9.61
CA ASP A 164 -11.59 -4.85 9.74
C ASP A 164 -10.95 -3.47 9.61
N PRO A 165 -11.21 -2.72 8.53
CA PRO A 165 -10.59 -1.42 8.33
C PRO A 165 -10.96 -0.40 9.40
N ALA A 166 -12.22 -0.41 9.86
CA ALA A 166 -12.69 0.54 10.86
C ALA A 166 -11.97 0.31 12.20
N HIS A 167 -11.81 -0.95 12.60
CA HIS A 167 -11.07 -1.29 13.80
C HIS A 167 -9.57 -0.98 13.65
N LEU A 168 -8.98 -1.31 12.51
CA LEU A 168 -7.57 -1.04 12.21
C LEU A 168 -7.24 0.46 12.36
N PHE A 169 -7.97 1.34 11.69
CA PHE A 169 -7.73 2.77 11.74
C PHE A 169 -7.99 3.37 13.11
N ARG A 170 -9.04 2.92 13.81
CA ARG A 170 -9.29 3.35 15.19
C ARG A 170 -8.11 3.03 16.10
N GLN A 171 -7.52 1.85 16.01
CA GLN A 171 -6.38 1.47 16.83
C GLN A 171 -5.09 2.20 16.43
N ILE A 172 -4.86 2.43 15.14
CA ILE A 172 -3.76 3.27 14.68
C ILE A 172 -3.89 4.66 15.29
N ASN A 173 -5.07 5.27 15.23
CA ASN A 173 -5.31 6.60 15.78
C ASN A 173 -5.08 6.64 17.30
N LEU A 174 -5.53 5.64 18.05
CA LEU A 174 -5.30 5.55 19.50
C LEU A 174 -3.82 5.39 19.84
N ALA A 175 -3.07 4.64 19.05
CA ALA A 175 -1.65 4.40 19.29
C ALA A 175 -0.75 5.59 18.89
N THR A 176 -1.29 6.58 18.18
CA THR A 176 -0.56 7.74 17.66
C THR A 176 -1.01 9.06 18.27
N ALA A 177 -2.06 9.07 19.08
CA ALA A 177 -2.52 10.22 19.86
C ALA A 177 -1.58 10.51 21.02
#